data_856920be75d32d58ed8de07bd921d034
#
_entry.id   856920be75d32d58ed8de07bd921d034
#
_cell.length_a   1.000
_cell.length_b   1.000
_cell.length_c   1.000
_cell.angle_alpha   90.00
_cell.angle_beta   90.00
_cell.angle_gamma   90.00
#
_symmetry.space_group_name_H-M   'P 1'
#
loop_
_entity.id
_entity.type
_entity.pdbx_description
1 polymer ?
#
loop_
_entity_poly.entity_id
_entity_poly.type
_entity_poly.pdbx_seq_one_letter_code
_entity_poly.pdbx_strand_id
1 'polypeptide(L)'
;EDGKKSIAFDFGKNKLPFWTGASTGTKSLSLFYFWMQRLNDENNCASLVFVDEFDSFYHHDLSQLIVEKLKEIKSQVLLTTHNVSVMSNDILRPDCYFVMSKKDVLPLYAKTPKELREAHNLGKMYKAGSFND
;
A
#
# COMPACT_ATOMS: atom_id res chain seq x y z
N GLU A 1 -31.25 2.40 -17.32
CA GLU A 1 -32.48 1.71 -17.63
C GLU A 1 -33.14 1.08 -16.41
N ASP A 2 -32.44 0.60 -15.39
CA ASP A 2 -33.07 -0.01 -14.18
C ASP A 2 -33.01 0.87 -12.93
N GLY A 3 -32.82 2.18 -13.07
CA GLY A 3 -32.67 3.10 -11.93
C GLY A 3 -31.39 2.89 -11.09
N LYS A 4 -30.52 1.95 -11.48
CA LYS A 4 -29.25 1.70 -10.80
C LYS A 4 -28.20 2.73 -11.23
N LYS A 5 -27.58 3.37 -10.23
CA LYS A 5 -26.44 4.27 -10.48
C LYS A 5 -25.25 3.43 -10.94
N SER A 6 -24.60 3.85 -12.02
CA SER A 6 -23.38 3.21 -12.52
C SER A 6 -22.31 4.28 -12.84
N ILE A 7 -21.05 3.87 -12.77
CA ILE A 7 -19.91 4.70 -13.16
C ILE A 7 -19.54 4.36 -14.59
N ALA A 8 -19.29 5.37 -15.42
CA ALA A 8 -18.86 5.20 -16.80
C ALA A 8 -17.85 6.28 -17.19
N PHE A 9 -16.96 5.96 -18.11
CA PHE A 9 -16.16 6.94 -18.82
C PHE A 9 -17.07 7.65 -19.84
N ASP A 10 -17.07 8.96 -19.82
CA ASP A 10 -17.87 9.76 -20.74
C ASP A 10 -16.96 10.34 -21.85
N PHE A 11 -17.19 9.89 -23.07
CA PHE A 11 -16.50 10.37 -24.28
C PHE A 11 -17.42 11.24 -25.15
N GLY A 12 -18.38 11.90 -24.52
CA GLY A 12 -19.38 12.75 -25.17
C GLY A 12 -20.50 11.94 -25.83
N LYS A 13 -20.32 11.52 -27.08
CA LYS A 13 -21.34 10.71 -27.76
C LYS A 13 -21.45 9.27 -27.29
N ASN A 14 -20.37 8.73 -26.69
CA ASN A 14 -20.27 7.34 -26.26
C ASN A 14 -19.96 7.27 -24.77
N LYS A 15 -20.55 6.33 -24.06
CA LYS A 15 -20.26 6.01 -22.67
C LYS A 15 -19.74 4.57 -22.57
N LEU A 16 -18.61 4.41 -21.91
CA LEU A 16 -18.03 3.09 -21.65
C LEU A 16 -18.21 2.77 -20.17
N PRO A 17 -18.92 1.69 -19.82
CA PRO A 17 -19.06 1.30 -18.41
C PRO A 17 -17.70 1.12 -17.74
N PHE A 18 -17.52 1.68 -16.54
CA PHE A 18 -16.25 1.67 -15.81
C PHE A 18 -15.70 0.25 -15.65
N TRP A 19 -16.54 -0.68 -15.23
CA TRP A 19 -16.13 -2.06 -14.96
C TRP A 19 -15.70 -2.83 -16.21
N THR A 20 -16.12 -2.39 -17.38
CA THR A 20 -15.72 -2.98 -18.66
C THR A 20 -14.45 -2.31 -19.21
N GLY A 21 -14.36 -0.99 -19.07
CA GLY A 21 -13.30 -0.20 -19.69
C GLY A 21 -12.07 0.04 -18.82
N ALA A 22 -12.20 -0.03 -17.51
CA ALA A 22 -11.10 0.24 -16.58
C ALA A 22 -10.10 -0.94 -16.52
N SER A 23 -8.80 -0.61 -16.45
CA SER A 23 -7.76 -1.58 -16.15
C SER A 23 -7.91 -2.15 -14.73
N THR A 24 -7.25 -3.27 -14.43
CA THR A 24 -7.24 -3.86 -13.09
C THR A 24 -6.67 -2.87 -12.07
N GLY A 25 -5.57 -2.19 -12.39
CA GLY A 25 -4.98 -1.16 -11.52
C GLY A 25 -5.93 0.00 -11.26
N THR A 26 -6.66 0.47 -12.29
CA THR A 26 -7.66 1.53 -12.14
C THR A 26 -8.82 1.10 -11.23
N LYS A 27 -9.29 -0.14 -11.37
CA LYS A 27 -10.35 -0.70 -10.49
C LYS A 27 -9.86 -0.80 -9.05
N SER A 28 -8.66 -1.33 -8.85
CA SER A 28 -8.03 -1.45 -7.53
C SER A 28 -7.83 -0.08 -6.86
N LEU A 29 -7.35 0.92 -7.62
CA LEU A 29 -7.19 2.28 -7.12
C LEU A 29 -8.53 2.93 -6.74
N SER A 30 -9.58 2.67 -7.51
CA SER A 30 -10.93 3.17 -7.19
C SER A 30 -11.48 2.56 -5.91
N LEU A 31 -11.21 1.26 -5.68
CA LEU A 31 -11.57 0.58 -4.44
C LEU A 31 -10.77 1.14 -3.25
N PHE A 32 -9.46 1.35 -3.44
CA PHE A 32 -8.60 1.99 -2.45
C PHE A 32 -9.12 3.37 -2.06
N TYR A 33 -9.44 4.22 -3.05
CA TYR A 33 -10.02 5.54 -2.82
C TYR A 33 -11.33 5.47 -2.02
N PHE A 34 -12.21 4.54 -2.35
CA PHE A 34 -13.46 4.31 -1.61
C PHE A 34 -13.18 3.98 -0.14
N TRP A 35 -12.24 3.09 0.14
CA TRP A 35 -11.87 2.74 1.52
C TRP A 35 -11.22 3.90 2.25
N MET A 36 -10.36 4.68 1.59
CA MET A 36 -9.77 5.88 2.19
C MET A 36 -10.84 6.86 2.66
N GLN A 37 -11.89 7.10 1.84
CA GLN A 37 -13.00 7.96 2.23
C GLN A 37 -13.74 7.42 3.46
N ARG A 38 -13.95 6.13 3.54
CA ARG A 38 -14.63 5.50 4.68
C ARG A 38 -13.78 5.49 5.95
N LEU A 39 -12.49 5.29 5.84
CA LEU A 39 -11.57 5.28 6.97
C LEU A 39 -11.31 6.68 7.55
N ASN A 40 -11.54 7.72 6.76
CA ASN A 40 -11.50 9.10 7.21
C ASN A 40 -12.82 9.59 7.84
N ASP A 41 -13.91 8.81 7.73
CA ASP A 41 -15.17 9.12 8.38
C ASP A 41 -15.07 8.83 9.89
N GLU A 42 -15.19 9.87 10.71
CA GLU A 42 -15.06 9.77 12.18
C GLU A 42 -16.06 8.81 12.83
N ASN A 43 -17.21 8.58 12.19
CA ASN A 43 -18.25 7.70 12.70
C ASN A 43 -18.06 6.23 12.32
N ASN A 44 -17.16 5.92 11.39
CA ASN A 44 -16.98 4.58 10.81
C ASN A 44 -15.51 4.16 10.68
N CYS A 45 -14.59 4.76 11.45
CA CYS A 45 -13.18 4.40 11.36
C CYS A 45 -12.92 3.01 11.98
N ALA A 46 -12.23 2.15 11.24
CA ALA A 46 -11.70 0.91 11.77
C ALA A 46 -10.50 1.20 12.68
N SER A 47 -10.31 0.43 13.76
CA SER A 47 -9.11 0.56 14.60
C SER A 47 -7.88 -0.02 13.91
N LEU A 48 -8.07 -1.06 13.10
CA LEU A 48 -7.02 -1.78 12.38
C LEU A 48 -7.45 -2.05 10.94
N VAL A 49 -6.54 -1.82 10.01
CA VAL A 49 -6.69 -2.13 8.58
C VAL A 49 -5.55 -3.05 8.16
N PHE A 50 -5.87 -4.19 7.58
CA PHE A 50 -4.89 -5.10 7.00
C PHE A 50 -5.12 -5.20 5.49
N VAL A 51 -4.07 -4.97 4.71
CA VAL A 51 -4.11 -5.08 3.24
C VAL A 51 -2.98 -5.99 2.78
N ASP A 52 -3.36 -7.14 2.27
CA ASP A 52 -2.44 -8.13 1.74
C ASP A 52 -2.05 -7.79 0.30
N GLU A 53 -0.75 -7.91 -0.02
CA GLU A 53 -0.19 -7.60 -1.35
C GLU A 53 -0.75 -6.29 -1.94
N PHE A 54 -0.73 -5.22 -1.15
CA PHE A 54 -1.45 -3.98 -1.44
C PHE A 54 -1.11 -3.37 -2.80
N ASP A 55 0.06 -3.65 -3.31
CA ASP A 55 0.64 -3.05 -4.51
C ASP A 55 0.73 -3.99 -5.72
N SER A 56 0.06 -5.14 -5.68
CA SER A 56 0.09 -6.15 -6.77
C SER A 56 -0.28 -5.61 -8.15
N PHE A 57 -0.96 -4.48 -8.22
CA PHE A 57 -1.43 -3.86 -9.48
C PHE A 57 -0.85 -2.46 -9.73
N TYR A 58 0.14 -2.03 -8.96
CA TYR A 58 0.66 -0.67 -9.00
C TYR A 58 2.13 -0.60 -9.39
N HIS A 59 2.51 0.45 -10.11
CA HIS A 59 3.91 0.85 -10.22
C HIS A 59 4.45 1.32 -8.87
N HIS A 60 5.78 1.24 -8.70
CA HIS A 60 6.41 1.61 -7.41
C HIS A 60 6.12 3.03 -6.94
N ASP A 61 6.08 4.01 -7.82
CA ASP A 61 5.77 5.40 -7.44
C ASP A 61 4.36 5.49 -6.86
N LEU A 62 3.39 4.78 -7.46
CA LEU A 62 2.03 4.73 -6.96
C LEU A 62 1.95 3.96 -5.64
N SER A 63 2.71 2.88 -5.48
CA SER A 63 2.79 2.12 -4.23
C SER A 63 3.31 3.00 -3.08
N GLN A 64 4.35 3.80 -3.33
CA GLN A 64 4.88 4.76 -2.35
C GLN A 64 3.83 5.80 -1.97
N LEU A 65 3.17 6.40 -2.96
CA LEU A 65 2.11 7.40 -2.73
C LEU A 65 0.95 6.81 -1.90
N ILE A 66 0.57 5.56 -2.15
CA ILE A 66 -0.46 4.87 -1.37
C ILE A 66 -0.04 4.74 0.09
N VAL A 67 1.21 4.32 0.37
CA VAL A 67 1.71 4.24 1.75
C VAL A 67 1.70 5.60 2.43
N GLU A 68 2.12 6.66 1.73
CA GLU A 68 2.08 8.02 2.26
C GLU A 68 0.65 8.46 2.58
N LYS A 69 -0.31 8.16 1.72
CA LYS A 69 -1.72 8.47 1.98
C LYS A 69 -2.30 7.69 3.14
N LEU A 70 -1.89 6.44 3.34
CA LEU A 70 -2.32 5.63 4.48
C LEU A 70 -1.79 6.16 5.82
N LYS A 71 -0.71 6.92 5.84
CA LYS A 71 -0.23 7.60 7.07
C LYS A 71 -1.17 8.70 7.56
N GLU A 72 -2.03 9.22 6.70
CA GLU A 72 -2.97 10.29 7.04
C GLU A 72 -4.22 9.79 7.78
N ILE A 73 -4.51 8.48 7.77
CA ILE A 73 -5.67 7.91 8.45
C ILE A 73 -5.39 7.63 9.93
N LYS A 74 -6.47 7.63 10.73
CA LYS A 74 -6.37 7.39 12.18
C LYS A 74 -6.21 5.90 12.56
N SER A 75 -6.49 5.00 11.63
CA SER A 75 -6.40 3.55 11.84
C SER A 75 -4.94 3.08 11.90
N GLN A 76 -4.67 2.05 12.68
CA GLN A 76 -3.44 1.28 12.51
C GLN A 76 -3.52 0.53 11.18
N VAL A 77 -2.47 0.63 10.36
CA VAL A 77 -2.43 -0.04 9.05
C VAL A 77 -1.29 -1.04 9.01
N LEU A 78 -1.61 -2.27 8.59
CA LEU A 78 -0.64 -3.31 8.27
C LEU A 78 -0.75 -3.63 6.78
N LEU A 79 0.39 -3.57 6.09
CA LEU A 79 0.49 -3.85 4.67
C LEU A 79 1.47 -4.99 4.44
N THR A 80 1.14 -5.91 3.54
CA THR A 80 2.14 -6.83 2.99
C THR A 80 2.48 -6.46 1.56
N THR A 81 3.72 -6.71 1.17
CA THR A 81 4.21 -6.45 -0.19
C THR A 81 5.44 -7.30 -0.50
N HIS A 82 5.64 -7.62 -1.76
CA HIS A 82 6.90 -8.13 -2.30
C HIS A 82 7.77 -7.03 -2.94
N ASN A 83 7.28 -5.80 -2.95
CA ASN A 83 7.94 -4.67 -3.60
C ASN A 83 8.89 -3.94 -2.65
N VAL A 84 10.18 -4.22 -2.78
CA VAL A 84 11.24 -3.59 -1.98
C VAL A 84 11.41 -2.08 -2.23
N SER A 85 10.77 -1.51 -3.25
CA SER A 85 10.87 -0.06 -3.52
C SER A 85 10.18 0.79 -2.46
N VAL A 86 9.22 0.21 -1.71
CA VAL A 86 8.57 0.88 -0.57
C VAL A 86 9.43 0.87 0.71
N MET A 87 10.54 0.12 0.74
CA MET A 87 11.47 0.08 1.87
C MET A 87 12.43 1.28 1.81
N SER A 88 11.93 2.44 2.16
CA SER A 88 12.70 3.69 2.19
C SER A 88 12.45 4.46 3.49
N ASN A 89 13.51 5.03 4.03
CA ASN A 89 13.43 5.92 5.19
C ASN A 89 12.67 7.23 4.88
N ASP A 90 12.54 7.58 3.60
CA ASP A 90 11.74 8.73 3.18
C ASP A 90 10.24 8.46 3.33
N ILE A 91 9.83 7.18 3.31
CA ILE A 91 8.43 6.76 3.37
C ILE A 91 8.04 6.44 4.82
N LEU A 92 8.74 5.51 5.45
CA LEU A 92 8.50 5.08 6.83
C LEU A 92 9.81 4.91 7.59
N ARG A 93 9.77 5.06 8.90
CA ARG A 93 10.91 4.79 9.77
C ARG A 93 11.27 3.31 9.75
N PRO A 94 12.55 2.95 10.01
CA PRO A 94 13.02 1.56 9.99
C PRO A 94 12.25 0.60 10.92
N ASP A 95 11.72 1.12 12.03
CA ASP A 95 10.95 0.36 13.01
C ASP A 95 9.52 0.02 12.56
N CYS A 96 9.06 0.62 11.46
CA CYS A 96 7.78 0.31 10.84
C CYS A 96 7.87 -0.84 9.81
N TYR A 97 9.08 -1.31 9.50
CA TYR A 97 9.29 -2.40 8.54
C TYR A 97 9.55 -3.72 9.24
N PHE A 98 8.89 -4.77 8.73
CA PHE A 98 9.03 -6.13 9.21
C PHE A 98 9.40 -7.05 8.05
N VAL A 99 10.23 -8.04 8.33
CA VAL A 99 10.51 -9.15 7.41
C VAL A 99 9.73 -10.36 7.87
N MET A 100 8.93 -10.90 6.95
CA MET A 100 8.15 -12.10 7.18
C MET A 100 8.85 -13.30 6.53
N SER A 101 9.07 -14.34 7.31
CA SER A 101 9.61 -15.62 6.89
C SER A 101 8.59 -16.74 7.14
N LYS A 102 8.93 -17.97 6.78
CA LYS A 102 8.11 -19.15 7.13
C LYS A 102 8.02 -19.41 8.64
N LYS A 103 8.95 -18.86 9.43
CA LYS A 103 9.11 -19.16 10.86
C LYS A 103 8.63 -18.01 11.73
N ASP A 104 8.83 -16.78 11.27
CA ASP A 104 8.67 -15.58 12.10
C ASP A 104 8.30 -14.34 11.29
N VAL A 105 7.88 -13.31 12.01
CA VAL A 105 7.72 -11.94 11.52
C VAL A 105 8.52 -11.05 12.46
N LEU A 106 9.63 -10.51 11.99
CA LEU A 106 10.54 -9.72 12.81
C LEU A 106 10.77 -8.32 12.23
N PRO A 107 10.90 -7.30 13.08
CA PRO A 107 11.25 -5.98 12.63
C PRO A 107 12.69 -5.94 12.06
N LEU A 108 12.95 -5.04 11.12
CA LEU A 108 14.25 -4.95 10.44
C LEU A 108 15.42 -4.84 11.42
N TYR A 109 15.26 -4.10 12.51
CA TYR A 109 16.36 -3.94 13.48
C TYR A 109 16.73 -5.24 14.20
N ALA A 110 15.79 -6.21 14.29
CA ALA A 110 16.09 -7.52 14.89
C ALA A 110 16.79 -8.47 13.90
N LYS A 111 16.78 -8.16 12.61
CA LYS A 111 17.39 -8.96 11.54
C LYS A 111 18.81 -8.52 11.16
N THR A 112 19.34 -7.48 11.79
CA THR A 112 20.71 -7.00 11.52
C THR A 112 21.37 -6.50 12.80
N PRO A 113 22.68 -6.81 13.02
CA PRO A 113 23.43 -6.23 14.13
C PRO A 113 23.81 -4.77 13.90
N LYS A 114 23.58 -4.25 12.69
CA LYS A 114 23.90 -2.86 12.33
C LYS A 114 22.80 -1.93 12.83
N GLU A 115 23.20 -0.82 13.43
CA GLU A 115 22.28 0.27 13.72
C GLU A 115 21.69 0.81 12.41
N LEU A 116 20.37 0.80 12.29
CA LEU A 116 19.67 1.34 11.12
C LEU A 116 19.50 2.85 11.29
N ARG A 117 20.17 3.63 10.44
CA ARG A 117 20.14 5.10 10.43
C ARG A 117 19.31 5.58 9.24
N GLU A 118 18.81 6.80 9.34
CA GLU A 118 18.03 7.46 8.29
C GLU A 118 18.74 7.49 6.92
N ALA A 119 20.07 7.65 6.93
CA ALA A 119 20.89 7.66 5.72
C ALA A 119 21.03 6.28 5.02
N HIS A 120 20.56 5.20 5.65
CA HIS A 120 20.67 3.86 5.07
C HIS A 120 19.59 3.62 4.02
N ASN A 121 19.98 3.07 2.86
CA ASN A 121 19.02 2.62 1.86
C ASN A 121 18.55 1.20 2.22
N LEU A 122 17.42 1.10 2.90
CA LEU A 122 16.85 -0.16 3.40
C LEU A 122 16.58 -1.15 2.27
N GLY A 123 16.04 -0.70 1.15
CA GLY A 123 15.75 -1.55 -0.01
C GLY A 123 17.02 -2.16 -0.64
N LYS A 124 18.12 -1.39 -0.71
CA LYS A 124 19.40 -1.94 -1.16
C LYS A 124 19.99 -2.94 -0.16
N MET A 125 19.88 -2.66 1.13
CA MET A 125 20.32 -3.56 2.18
C MET A 125 19.54 -4.89 2.13
N TYR A 126 18.24 -4.84 1.93
CA TYR A 126 17.40 -6.02 1.77
C TYR A 126 17.84 -6.86 0.56
N LYS A 127 18.00 -6.23 -0.61
CA LYS A 127 18.48 -6.91 -1.84
C LYS A 127 19.88 -7.51 -1.69
N ALA A 128 20.72 -6.90 -0.86
CA ALA A 128 22.06 -7.41 -0.55
C ALA A 128 22.07 -8.53 0.51
N GLY A 129 20.89 -8.95 1.00
CA GLY A 129 20.77 -10.01 2.00
C GLY A 129 21.12 -9.59 3.44
N SER A 130 21.17 -8.29 3.73
CA SER A 130 21.54 -7.80 5.07
C SER A 130 20.54 -8.18 6.18
N PHE A 131 19.37 -8.68 5.82
CA PHE A 131 18.28 -9.09 6.72
C PHE A 131 17.94 -10.58 6.59
N ASN A 132 18.75 -11.34 5.85
CA ASN A 132 18.60 -12.79 5.77
C ASN A 132 19.29 -13.45 6.98
N ASP A 133 18.70 -14.58 7.42
CA ASP A 133 19.28 -15.43 8.47
C ASP A 133 20.49 -16.21 7.93
#